data_62a2372af9c7c0cff2e10a1295f610e6
#
_entry.id   62a2372af9c7c0cff2e10a1295f610e6
#
_cell.length_a   1.000
_cell.length_b   1.000
_cell.length_c   1.000
_cell.angle_alpha   90.00
_cell.angle_beta   90.00
_cell.angle_gamma   90.00
#
_symmetry.space_group_name_H-M   'P 1'
#
loop_
_entity.id
_entity.type
_entity.pdbx_description
1 polymer ?
#
loop_
_entity_poly.entity_id
_entity_poly.type
_entity_poly.pdbx_seq_one_letter_code
_entity_poly.pdbx_strand_id
1 'polypeptide(L)'
;MPIDISLRTLAYYDANADGFWAGTRDHDVSQNIEALVSAIHATPPLSILDFGCGPGRDLKALKDAGHVPIGLEGSARFAEMAREYSGCEVWQQDFLELSLPHAFFDGIFANASLFHVPSMHLPRVIGELGAALKPGGVFFCSNPRGDGEEGFSGERYGCFFDHERWLSFFTAQGFDEVTHYYRPTGKPRAEQRWLALVLRKHH
;
A
#
# COMPACT_ATOMS: atom_id res chain seq x y z
N MET A 1 -13.25 -18.03 -7.46
CA MET A 1 -14.08 -16.92 -6.99
C MET A 1 -13.15 -15.90 -6.32
N PRO A 2 -13.35 -14.57 -6.47
CA PRO A 2 -12.42 -13.55 -5.91
C PRO A 2 -12.19 -13.65 -4.40
N ILE A 3 -13.25 -13.96 -3.64
CA ILE A 3 -13.20 -14.15 -2.18
C ILE A 3 -12.23 -15.27 -1.78
N ASP A 4 -12.13 -16.32 -2.58
CA ASP A 4 -11.23 -17.45 -2.33
C ASP A 4 -9.75 -17.05 -2.50
N ILE A 5 -9.44 -16.14 -3.43
CA ILE A 5 -8.09 -15.60 -3.67
C ILE A 5 -7.61 -14.81 -2.45
N SER A 6 -8.45 -13.91 -1.93
CA SER A 6 -8.14 -13.09 -0.76
C SER A 6 -7.95 -13.96 0.48
N LEU A 7 -8.93 -14.83 0.80
CA LEU A 7 -8.89 -15.70 1.97
C LEU A 7 -7.63 -16.57 2.04
N ARG A 8 -7.19 -17.13 0.89
CA ARG A 8 -5.99 -17.95 0.83
C ARG A 8 -4.72 -17.15 1.14
N THR A 9 -4.61 -15.94 0.59
CA THR A 9 -3.48 -15.03 0.84
C THR A 9 -3.46 -14.57 2.30
N LEU A 10 -4.61 -14.21 2.87
CA LEU A 10 -4.75 -13.81 4.27
C LEU A 10 -4.40 -14.94 5.22
N ALA A 11 -4.89 -16.15 4.96
CA ALA A 11 -4.56 -17.34 5.76
C ALA A 11 -3.04 -17.64 5.78
N TYR A 12 -2.36 -17.42 4.66
CA TYR A 12 -0.90 -17.54 4.61
C TYR A 12 -0.23 -16.52 5.54
N TYR A 13 -0.65 -15.26 5.51
CA TYR A 13 -0.06 -14.21 6.35
C TYR A 13 -0.37 -14.45 7.83
N ASP A 14 -1.58 -14.88 8.19
CA ASP A 14 -1.92 -15.26 9.56
C ASP A 14 -1.03 -16.38 10.09
N ALA A 15 -0.80 -17.41 9.28
CA ALA A 15 0.02 -18.57 9.67
C ALA A 15 1.52 -18.27 9.76
N ASN A 16 2.02 -17.24 9.05
CA ASN A 16 3.45 -16.92 8.94
C ASN A 16 3.82 -15.57 9.56
N ALA A 17 2.97 -14.98 10.38
CA ALA A 17 3.08 -13.61 10.86
C ALA A 17 4.40 -13.31 11.57
N ASP A 18 4.81 -14.17 12.51
CA ASP A 18 6.03 -13.96 13.31
C ASP A 18 7.31 -14.04 12.44
N GLY A 19 7.34 -15.00 11.52
CA GLY A 19 8.45 -15.14 10.56
C GLY A 19 8.54 -13.95 9.59
N PHE A 20 7.39 -13.48 9.11
CA PHE A 20 7.32 -12.28 8.27
C PHE A 20 7.84 -11.05 9.02
N TRP A 21 7.40 -10.85 10.26
CA TRP A 21 7.86 -9.75 11.11
C TRP A 21 9.37 -9.79 11.33
N ALA A 22 9.90 -10.94 11.73
CA ALA A 22 11.35 -11.12 11.93
C ALA A 22 12.18 -10.78 10.67
N GLY A 23 11.65 -11.09 9.48
CA GLY A 23 12.31 -10.81 8.21
C GLY A 23 12.15 -9.40 7.66
N THR A 24 11.20 -8.59 8.17
CA THR A 24 10.85 -7.31 7.55
C THR A 24 10.94 -6.09 8.47
N ARG A 25 10.92 -6.28 9.79
CA ARG A 25 10.84 -5.18 10.77
C ARG A 25 11.98 -4.15 10.65
N ASP A 26 13.16 -4.59 10.23
CA ASP A 26 14.36 -3.75 10.15
C ASP A 26 14.61 -3.20 8.72
N HIS A 27 13.68 -3.39 7.79
CA HIS A 27 13.81 -2.83 6.45
C HIS A 27 13.65 -1.32 6.48
N ASP A 28 14.59 -0.60 5.87
CA ASP A 28 14.50 0.84 5.71
C ASP A 28 13.47 1.23 4.65
N VAL A 29 12.45 1.96 5.06
CA VAL A 29 11.36 2.50 4.22
C VAL A 29 11.31 4.02 4.21
N SER A 30 12.31 4.69 4.78
CA SER A 30 12.37 6.15 4.91
C SER A 30 12.18 6.85 3.58
N GLN A 31 12.83 6.37 2.50
CA GLN A 31 12.68 6.91 1.16
C GLN A 31 11.22 6.88 0.67
N ASN A 32 10.47 5.81 0.98
CA ASN A 32 9.08 5.67 0.54
C ASN A 32 8.16 6.61 1.31
N ILE A 33 8.36 6.73 2.63
CA ILE A 33 7.62 7.66 3.48
C ILE A 33 7.90 9.11 3.06
N GLU A 34 9.17 9.47 2.84
CA GLU A 34 9.57 10.80 2.39
C GLU A 34 8.94 11.12 1.02
N ALA A 35 8.91 10.17 0.09
CA ALA A 35 8.29 10.36 -1.22
C ALA A 35 6.80 10.68 -1.13
N LEU A 36 6.06 10.03 -0.22
CA LEU A 36 4.65 10.37 0.03
C LEU A 36 4.54 11.76 0.67
N VAL A 37 5.19 11.95 1.83
CA VAL A 37 4.99 13.13 2.67
C VAL A 37 5.41 14.42 1.96
N SER A 38 6.55 14.41 1.25
CA SER A 38 7.04 15.58 0.50
C SER A 38 6.12 15.98 -0.67
N ALA A 39 5.35 15.04 -1.20
CA ALA A 39 4.39 15.33 -2.26
C ALA A 39 3.05 15.91 -1.75
N ILE A 40 2.74 15.80 -0.46
CA ILE A 40 1.49 16.32 0.11
C ILE A 40 1.64 17.82 0.40
N HIS A 41 0.73 18.64 -0.12
CA HIS A 41 0.77 20.09 0.07
C HIS A 41 0.05 20.57 1.34
N ALA A 42 -0.61 19.68 2.10
CA ALA A 42 -1.27 20.01 3.36
C ALA A 42 -0.24 20.27 4.48
N THR A 43 -0.67 21.04 5.50
CA THR A 43 0.17 21.31 6.68
C THR A 43 0.11 20.12 7.64
N PRO A 44 1.25 19.60 8.13
CA PRO A 44 1.28 18.57 9.17
C PRO A 44 0.59 19.04 10.48
N PRO A 45 0.04 18.10 11.28
CA PRO A 45 0.09 16.65 11.09
C PRO A 45 -0.83 16.16 9.97
N LEU A 46 -0.34 15.23 9.12
CA LEU A 46 -1.09 14.67 8.01
C LEU A 46 -1.90 13.46 8.45
N SER A 47 -3.14 13.33 7.93
CA SER A 47 -3.95 12.12 8.07
C SER A 47 -3.57 11.14 6.94
N ILE A 48 -3.03 9.97 7.27
CA ILE A 48 -2.48 9.02 6.30
C ILE A 48 -3.10 7.64 6.52
N LEU A 49 -3.63 7.02 5.46
CA LEU A 49 -4.01 5.61 5.46
C LEU A 49 -2.80 4.75 5.09
N ASP A 50 -2.39 3.85 5.96
CA ASP A 50 -1.41 2.79 5.64
C ASP A 50 -2.18 1.56 5.17
N PHE A 51 -2.30 1.40 3.85
CA PHE A 51 -3.08 0.36 3.19
C PHE A 51 -2.27 -0.93 3.06
N GLY A 52 -2.63 -1.95 3.84
CA GLY A 52 -1.86 -3.15 4.03
C GLY A 52 -0.68 -2.91 4.97
N CYS A 53 -0.96 -2.38 6.16
CA CYS A 53 0.07 -1.96 7.11
C CYS A 53 0.89 -3.13 7.69
N GLY A 54 0.48 -4.38 7.40
CA GLY A 54 1.14 -5.56 7.93
C GLY A 54 1.27 -5.50 9.46
N PRO A 55 2.40 -5.95 10.04
CA PRO A 55 2.63 -5.87 11.50
C PRO A 55 2.90 -4.46 12.06
N GLY A 56 2.77 -3.39 11.25
CA GLY A 56 2.75 -2.01 11.73
C GLY A 56 4.07 -1.26 11.72
N ARG A 57 5.12 -1.74 11.02
CA ARG A 57 6.41 -1.05 10.90
C ARG A 57 6.27 0.35 10.31
N ASP A 58 5.61 0.45 9.16
CA ASP A 58 5.46 1.69 8.40
C ASP A 58 4.49 2.63 9.12
N LEU A 59 3.42 2.07 9.69
CA LEU A 59 2.46 2.75 10.52
C LEU A 59 3.13 3.45 11.72
N LYS A 60 4.03 2.73 12.43
CA LYS A 60 4.81 3.32 13.52
C LYS A 60 5.75 4.42 13.03
N ALA A 61 6.44 4.22 11.93
CA ALA A 61 7.35 5.22 11.37
C ALA A 61 6.63 6.52 10.99
N LEU A 62 5.44 6.44 10.39
CA LEU A 62 4.59 7.60 10.09
C LEU A 62 4.16 8.34 11.36
N LYS A 63 3.78 7.61 12.42
CA LYS A 63 3.43 8.20 13.72
C LYS A 63 4.64 8.88 14.37
N ASP A 64 5.79 8.23 14.39
CA ASP A 64 7.02 8.77 14.97
C ASP A 64 7.51 10.02 14.21
N ALA A 65 7.18 10.14 12.91
CA ALA A 65 7.38 11.35 12.11
C ALA A 65 6.37 12.48 12.41
N GLY A 66 5.45 12.27 13.36
CA GLY A 66 4.49 13.30 13.83
C GLY A 66 3.21 13.39 13.01
N HIS A 67 2.89 12.36 12.23
CA HIS A 67 1.62 12.28 11.48
C HIS A 67 0.53 11.52 12.25
N VAL A 68 -0.66 11.47 11.70
CA VAL A 68 -1.83 10.76 12.25
C VAL A 68 -2.18 9.60 11.30
N PRO A 69 -1.45 8.48 11.36
CA PRO A 69 -1.72 7.35 10.50
C PRO A 69 -2.82 6.44 11.07
N ILE A 70 -3.60 5.86 10.18
CA ILE A 70 -4.53 4.77 10.44
C ILE A 70 -4.11 3.60 9.57
N GLY A 71 -3.98 2.40 10.15
CA GLY A 71 -3.68 1.18 9.41
C GLY A 71 -4.95 0.54 8.85
N LEU A 72 -4.85 -0.09 7.69
CA LEU A 72 -5.84 -1.02 7.17
C LEU A 72 -5.14 -2.33 6.85
N GLU A 73 -5.65 -3.46 7.37
CA GLU A 73 -5.02 -4.77 7.23
C GLU A 73 -6.06 -5.88 7.18
N GLY A 74 -5.89 -6.82 6.23
CA GLY A 74 -6.82 -7.94 6.08
C GLY A 74 -6.54 -9.10 7.02
N SER A 75 -5.25 -9.38 7.31
CA SER A 75 -4.85 -10.43 8.25
C SER A 75 -5.19 -10.03 9.68
N ALA A 76 -5.95 -10.87 10.37
CA ALA A 76 -6.32 -10.62 11.77
C ALA A 76 -5.08 -10.57 12.68
N ARG A 77 -4.13 -11.48 12.43
CA ARG A 77 -2.90 -11.54 13.22
C ARG A 77 -2.02 -10.31 12.99
N PHE A 78 -1.85 -9.87 11.74
CA PHE A 78 -1.10 -8.64 11.45
C PHE A 78 -1.78 -7.41 12.04
N ALA A 79 -3.10 -7.30 11.95
CA ALA A 79 -3.84 -6.18 12.52
C ALA A 79 -3.66 -6.07 14.04
N GLU A 80 -3.65 -7.21 14.76
CA GLU A 80 -3.34 -7.27 16.19
C GLU A 80 -1.91 -6.78 16.47
N MET A 81 -0.91 -7.35 15.77
CA MET A 81 0.50 -6.97 15.92
C MET A 81 0.72 -5.49 15.62
N ALA A 82 0.05 -4.95 14.58
CA ALA A 82 0.17 -3.55 14.21
C ALA A 82 -0.36 -2.61 15.30
N ARG A 83 -1.51 -2.94 15.92
CA ARG A 83 -2.05 -2.18 17.05
C ARG A 83 -1.09 -2.19 18.25
N GLU A 84 -0.57 -3.37 18.60
CA GLU A 84 0.36 -3.52 19.72
C GLU A 84 1.68 -2.78 19.48
N TYR A 85 2.26 -2.92 18.30
CA TYR A 85 3.57 -2.36 17.99
C TYR A 85 3.55 -0.83 17.76
N SER A 86 2.56 -0.34 17.01
CA SER A 86 2.49 1.09 16.65
C SER A 86 1.70 1.93 17.65
N GLY A 87 0.75 1.31 18.36
CA GLY A 87 -0.24 2.03 19.19
C GLY A 87 -1.14 2.93 18.35
N CYS A 88 -1.33 2.63 17.07
CA CYS A 88 -2.24 3.34 16.16
C CYS A 88 -3.57 2.59 16.03
N GLU A 89 -4.58 3.30 15.53
CA GLU A 89 -5.82 2.68 15.08
C GLU A 89 -5.55 1.80 13.85
N VAL A 90 -6.13 0.59 13.81
CA VAL A 90 -6.04 -0.32 12.68
C VAL A 90 -7.40 -0.91 12.38
N TRP A 91 -7.89 -0.67 11.16
CA TRP A 91 -9.12 -1.24 10.62
C TRP A 91 -8.82 -2.60 9.99
N GLN A 92 -9.49 -3.63 10.47
CA GLN A 92 -9.39 -4.95 9.86
C GLN A 92 -10.42 -5.07 8.74
N GLN A 93 -9.95 -4.99 7.47
CA GLN A 93 -10.80 -5.07 6.29
C GLN A 93 -10.08 -5.82 5.17
N ASP A 94 -10.83 -6.64 4.42
CA ASP A 94 -10.35 -7.21 3.17
C ASP A 94 -10.22 -6.11 2.10
N PHE A 95 -9.15 -6.13 1.30
CA PHE A 95 -8.94 -5.19 0.20
C PHE A 95 -10.05 -5.24 -0.86
N LEU A 96 -10.79 -6.33 -0.91
CA LEU A 96 -11.92 -6.50 -1.82
C LEU A 96 -13.26 -6.05 -1.21
N GLU A 97 -13.31 -5.69 0.08
CA GLU A 97 -14.52 -5.26 0.79
C GLU A 97 -14.23 -4.04 1.68
N LEU A 98 -13.90 -2.91 1.02
CA LEU A 98 -13.52 -1.68 1.71
C LEU A 98 -14.73 -0.89 2.20
N SER A 99 -14.60 -0.33 3.41
CA SER A 99 -15.54 0.64 3.98
C SER A 99 -14.72 1.82 4.52
N LEU A 100 -14.52 2.83 3.68
CA LEU A 100 -13.65 3.98 3.96
C LEU A 100 -14.45 5.28 4.06
N PRO A 101 -14.04 6.23 4.93
CA PRO A 101 -14.63 7.55 4.96
C PRO A 101 -14.26 8.33 3.69
N HIS A 102 -15.20 9.13 3.18
CA HIS A 102 -14.98 9.97 2.01
C HIS A 102 -14.15 11.22 2.35
N ALA A 103 -13.18 11.56 1.49
CA ALA A 103 -12.35 12.76 1.57
C ALA A 103 -11.73 13.01 2.96
N PHE A 104 -11.17 11.96 3.56
CA PHE A 104 -10.66 11.98 4.93
C PHE A 104 -9.14 12.08 5.00
N PHE A 105 -8.42 11.40 4.11
CA PHE A 105 -6.96 11.29 4.16
C PHE A 105 -6.26 12.32 3.29
N ASP A 106 -5.14 12.87 3.79
CA ASP A 106 -4.22 13.69 3.00
C ASP A 106 -3.35 12.81 2.09
N GLY A 107 -3.04 11.59 2.55
CA GLY A 107 -2.25 10.61 1.82
C GLY A 107 -2.68 9.17 2.05
N ILE A 108 -2.39 8.31 1.07
CA ILE A 108 -2.48 6.86 1.17
C ILE A 108 -1.10 6.27 0.91
N PHE A 109 -0.66 5.38 1.79
CA PHE A 109 0.60 4.66 1.71
C PHE A 109 0.31 3.17 1.50
N ALA A 110 0.57 2.65 0.30
CA ALA A 110 0.36 1.25 -0.07
C ALA A 110 1.72 0.58 -0.39
N ASN A 111 2.53 0.37 0.64
CA ASN A 111 3.88 -0.15 0.49
C ASN A 111 3.89 -1.68 0.49
N ALA A 112 4.06 -2.28 -0.68
CA ALA A 112 4.09 -3.73 -0.89
C ALA A 112 2.77 -4.44 -0.52
N SER A 113 1.64 -3.83 -0.85
CA SER A 113 0.30 -4.36 -0.53
C SER A 113 -0.64 -4.42 -1.74
N LEU A 114 -0.71 -3.37 -2.55
CA LEU A 114 -1.70 -3.24 -3.63
C LEU A 114 -1.60 -4.36 -4.69
N PHE A 115 -0.43 -4.94 -4.89
CA PHE A 115 -0.23 -6.03 -5.85
C PHE A 115 -0.94 -7.34 -5.45
N HIS A 116 -1.46 -7.45 -4.23
CA HIS A 116 -2.30 -8.57 -3.80
C HIS A 116 -3.77 -8.45 -4.25
N VAL A 117 -4.16 -7.29 -4.77
CA VAL A 117 -5.49 -7.09 -5.36
C VAL A 117 -5.50 -7.66 -6.77
N PRO A 118 -6.41 -8.60 -7.11
CA PRO A 118 -6.55 -9.09 -8.48
C PRO A 118 -6.80 -7.95 -9.48
N SER A 119 -6.15 -8.00 -10.64
CA SER A 119 -6.15 -6.89 -11.62
C SER A 119 -7.55 -6.46 -12.04
N MET A 120 -8.48 -7.41 -12.13
CA MET A 120 -9.89 -7.14 -12.45
C MET A 120 -10.59 -6.26 -11.38
N HIS A 121 -10.07 -6.21 -10.14
CA HIS A 121 -10.61 -5.42 -9.04
C HIS A 121 -9.84 -4.12 -8.78
N LEU A 122 -8.62 -3.97 -9.33
CA LEU A 122 -7.80 -2.77 -9.14
C LEU A 122 -8.53 -1.48 -9.49
N PRO A 123 -9.28 -1.35 -10.61
CA PRO A 123 -10.00 -0.11 -10.91
C PRO A 123 -10.99 0.29 -9.81
N ARG A 124 -11.74 -0.68 -9.27
CA ARG A 124 -12.69 -0.42 -8.19
C ARG A 124 -11.97 -0.05 -6.89
N VAL A 125 -10.98 -0.85 -6.47
CA VAL A 125 -10.24 -0.62 -5.22
C VAL A 125 -9.50 0.72 -5.25
N ILE A 126 -8.84 1.07 -6.37
CA ILE A 126 -8.16 2.37 -6.54
C ILE A 126 -9.19 3.52 -6.51
N GLY A 127 -10.37 3.33 -7.11
CA GLY A 127 -11.44 4.31 -7.06
C GLY A 127 -11.98 4.54 -5.64
N GLU A 128 -12.20 3.47 -4.85
CA GLU A 128 -12.62 3.54 -3.44
C GLU A 128 -11.56 4.21 -2.57
N LEU A 129 -10.28 3.86 -2.72
CA LEU A 129 -9.16 4.53 -2.06
C LEU A 129 -9.06 5.99 -2.49
N GLY A 130 -9.23 6.27 -3.78
CA GLY A 130 -9.29 7.63 -4.31
C GLY A 130 -10.42 8.45 -3.69
N ALA A 131 -11.60 7.86 -3.49
CA ALA A 131 -12.73 8.55 -2.83
C ALA A 131 -12.43 8.88 -1.36
N ALA A 132 -11.59 8.10 -0.69
CA ALA A 132 -11.15 8.36 0.68
C ALA A 132 -10.09 9.47 0.78
N LEU A 133 -9.38 9.79 -0.31
CA LEU A 133 -8.46 10.93 -0.36
C LEU A 133 -9.23 12.25 -0.46
N LYS A 134 -8.73 13.26 0.24
CA LYS A 134 -9.12 14.66 0.02
C LYS A 134 -8.80 15.11 -1.41
N PRO A 135 -9.47 16.16 -1.94
CA PRO A 135 -9.07 16.75 -3.22
C PRO A 135 -7.58 17.14 -3.23
N GLY A 136 -6.86 16.75 -4.28
CA GLY A 136 -5.39 16.96 -4.37
C GLY A 136 -4.54 16.08 -3.44
N GLY A 137 -5.16 15.13 -2.72
CA GLY A 137 -4.44 14.16 -1.88
C GLY A 137 -3.52 13.25 -2.69
N VAL A 138 -2.55 12.64 -2.03
CA VAL A 138 -1.47 11.88 -2.66
C VAL A 138 -1.58 10.39 -2.36
N PHE A 139 -1.42 9.58 -3.39
CA PHE A 139 -1.32 8.13 -3.29
C PHE A 139 0.12 7.68 -3.55
N PHE A 140 0.70 6.96 -2.63
CA PHE A 140 1.95 6.25 -2.82
C PHE A 140 1.69 4.75 -2.92
N CYS A 141 2.27 4.08 -3.90
CA CYS A 141 2.35 2.62 -3.89
C CYS A 141 3.74 2.13 -4.30
N SER A 142 4.16 1.01 -3.72
CA SER A 142 5.36 0.29 -4.11
C SER A 142 5.01 -1.17 -4.35
N ASN A 143 5.26 -1.65 -5.58
CA ASN A 143 4.87 -2.98 -6.01
C ASN A 143 6.05 -3.72 -6.65
N PRO A 144 6.10 -5.06 -6.56
CA PRO A 144 7.06 -5.85 -7.32
C PRO A 144 6.84 -5.63 -8.82
N ARG A 145 7.93 -5.56 -9.57
CA ARG A 145 7.87 -5.44 -11.04
C ARG A 145 7.73 -6.80 -11.69
N GLY A 146 7.02 -6.82 -12.83
CA GLY A 146 6.93 -7.95 -13.74
C GLY A 146 6.46 -7.48 -15.11
N ASP A 147 6.26 -8.44 -16.01
CA ASP A 147 5.88 -8.21 -17.41
C ASP A 147 4.40 -8.57 -17.66
N GLY A 148 3.57 -8.54 -16.61
CA GLY A 148 2.13 -8.79 -16.70
C GLY A 148 1.67 -10.11 -16.06
N GLU A 149 2.53 -10.80 -15.33
CA GLU A 149 2.17 -12.04 -14.64
C GLU A 149 1.20 -11.76 -13.49
N GLU A 150 0.22 -12.64 -13.37
CA GLU A 150 -0.79 -12.58 -12.32
C GLU A 150 -1.17 -13.99 -11.86
N GLY A 151 -1.23 -14.22 -10.56
CA GLY A 151 -1.60 -15.50 -10.00
C GLY A 151 -0.97 -15.82 -8.66
N PHE A 152 -1.06 -17.07 -8.26
CA PHE A 152 -0.49 -17.55 -7.01
C PHE A 152 1.01 -17.89 -7.16
N SER A 153 1.81 -17.37 -6.24
CA SER A 153 3.16 -17.83 -5.95
C SER A 153 3.15 -18.48 -4.56
N GLY A 154 3.12 -19.80 -4.53
CA GLY A 154 2.77 -20.56 -3.33
C GLY A 154 1.33 -20.27 -2.91
N GLU A 155 1.14 -19.79 -1.68
CA GLU A 155 -0.18 -19.48 -1.13
C GLU A 155 -0.57 -17.99 -1.29
N ARG A 156 0.33 -17.14 -1.79
CA ARG A 156 0.08 -15.71 -1.95
C ARG A 156 -0.27 -15.37 -3.40
N TYR A 157 -1.38 -14.70 -3.59
CA TYR A 157 -1.73 -14.12 -4.87
C TYR A 157 -0.98 -12.81 -5.10
N GLY A 158 -0.61 -12.54 -6.34
CA GLY A 158 -0.01 -11.27 -6.73
C GLY A 158 -0.16 -10.97 -8.21
N CYS A 159 -0.18 -9.69 -8.55
CA CYS A 159 -0.05 -9.20 -9.91
C CYS A 159 1.23 -8.37 -10.05
N PHE A 160 1.98 -8.62 -11.11
CA PHE A 160 3.33 -8.10 -11.32
C PHE A 160 3.36 -7.34 -12.66
N PHE A 161 3.29 -6.02 -12.60
CA PHE A 161 3.17 -5.19 -13.77
C PHE A 161 4.36 -4.24 -13.88
N ASP A 162 4.58 -3.75 -15.12
CA ASP A 162 5.49 -2.65 -15.39
C ASP A 162 4.90 -1.29 -14.98
N HIS A 163 5.66 -0.24 -15.19
CA HIS A 163 5.26 1.13 -14.87
C HIS A 163 4.01 1.58 -15.66
N GLU A 164 3.99 1.33 -16.98
CA GLU A 164 2.90 1.80 -17.85
C GLU A 164 1.57 1.14 -17.45
N ARG A 165 1.61 -0.16 -17.14
CA ARG A 165 0.41 -0.91 -16.75
C ARG A 165 -0.09 -0.45 -15.37
N TRP A 166 0.78 -0.30 -14.37
CA TRP A 166 0.37 0.25 -13.08
C TRP A 166 -0.21 1.65 -13.21
N LEU A 167 0.47 2.55 -13.94
CA LEU A 167 0.01 3.93 -14.14
C LEU A 167 -1.36 3.96 -14.81
N SER A 168 -1.64 3.07 -15.77
CA SER A 168 -2.92 3.03 -16.48
C SER A 168 -4.13 2.79 -15.55
N PHE A 169 -3.98 2.00 -14.48
CA PHE A 169 -5.04 1.80 -13.50
C PHE A 169 -5.35 3.08 -12.71
N PHE A 170 -4.34 3.85 -12.38
CA PHE A 170 -4.49 5.09 -11.62
C PHE A 170 -5.03 6.23 -12.47
N THR A 171 -4.51 6.41 -13.69
CA THR A 171 -4.99 7.47 -14.60
C THR A 171 -6.46 7.28 -14.96
N ALA A 172 -6.92 6.03 -15.12
CA ALA A 172 -8.33 5.71 -15.33
C ALA A 172 -9.22 6.07 -14.13
N GLN A 173 -8.65 6.29 -12.94
CA GLN A 173 -9.36 6.68 -11.71
C GLN A 173 -9.09 8.14 -11.30
N GLY A 174 -8.58 8.98 -12.21
CA GLY A 174 -8.40 10.41 -11.99
C GLY A 174 -7.17 10.76 -11.16
N PHE A 175 -6.07 10.04 -11.37
CA PHE A 175 -4.78 10.37 -10.79
C PHE A 175 -3.76 10.76 -11.85
N ASP A 176 -2.94 11.75 -11.54
CA ASP A 176 -1.74 12.11 -12.30
C ASP A 176 -0.49 11.61 -11.60
N GLU A 177 0.49 11.15 -12.39
CA GLU A 177 1.80 10.81 -11.86
C GLU A 177 2.56 12.06 -11.43
N VAL A 178 3.05 12.07 -10.19
CA VAL A 178 3.97 13.10 -9.70
C VAL A 178 5.41 12.68 -9.97
N THR A 179 5.74 11.44 -9.63
CA THR A 179 7.05 10.84 -9.87
C THR A 179 7.00 9.32 -9.71
N HIS A 180 8.02 8.65 -10.21
CA HIS A 180 8.27 7.24 -9.90
C HIS A 180 9.76 6.96 -9.75
N TYR A 181 10.08 5.86 -9.10
CA TYR A 181 11.45 5.38 -8.97
C TYR A 181 11.48 3.87 -8.76
N TYR A 182 12.69 3.32 -8.90
CA TYR A 182 12.90 1.88 -8.77
C TYR A 182 13.87 1.55 -7.65
N ARG A 183 13.63 0.43 -6.97
CA ARG A 183 14.44 -0.03 -5.84
C ARG A 183 14.99 -1.44 -6.06
N PRO A 184 16.14 -1.76 -5.45
CA PRO A 184 17.02 -0.88 -4.68
C PRO A 184 17.66 0.21 -5.56
N THR A 185 17.87 1.40 -4.99
CA THR A 185 18.52 2.51 -5.69
C THR A 185 20.00 2.21 -5.96
N GLY A 186 20.58 2.80 -7.01
CA GLY A 186 21.99 2.64 -7.36
C GLY A 186 22.36 1.27 -7.98
N LYS A 187 21.37 0.42 -8.25
CA LYS A 187 21.55 -0.86 -8.93
C LYS A 187 21.14 -0.78 -10.41
N PRO A 188 21.67 -1.63 -11.29
CA PRO A 188 21.16 -1.77 -12.65
C PRO A 188 19.67 -2.09 -12.66
N ARG A 189 18.93 -1.62 -13.70
CA ARG A 189 17.50 -1.79 -13.83
C ARG A 189 17.03 -3.24 -13.65
N ALA A 190 17.77 -4.21 -14.16
CA ALA A 190 17.45 -5.62 -14.03
C ALA A 190 17.43 -6.12 -12.58
N GLU A 191 18.17 -5.47 -11.68
CA GLU A 191 18.21 -5.78 -10.25
C GLU A 191 17.20 -4.98 -9.42
N GLN A 192 16.63 -3.93 -10.00
CA GLN A 192 15.63 -3.08 -9.36
C GLN A 192 14.24 -3.72 -9.47
N ARG A 193 13.92 -4.60 -8.55
CA ARG A 193 12.73 -5.44 -8.59
C ARG A 193 11.45 -4.73 -8.11
N TRP A 194 11.56 -3.54 -7.53
CA TRP A 194 10.44 -2.77 -7.02
C TRP A 194 10.24 -1.50 -7.81
N LEU A 195 8.99 -1.18 -8.09
CA LEU A 195 8.54 0.08 -8.66
C LEU A 195 7.75 0.84 -7.60
N ALA A 196 8.14 2.07 -7.32
CA ALA A 196 7.40 3.00 -6.49
C ALA A 196 6.76 4.09 -7.36
N LEU A 197 5.50 4.41 -7.12
CA LEU A 197 4.72 5.46 -7.77
C LEU A 197 4.22 6.44 -6.72
N VAL A 198 4.33 7.72 -7.01
CA VAL A 198 3.70 8.82 -6.28
C VAL A 198 2.70 9.48 -7.23
N LEU A 199 1.45 9.51 -6.84
CA LEU A 199 0.34 9.92 -7.68
C LEU A 199 -0.52 10.95 -6.94
N ARG A 200 -1.05 11.92 -7.66
CA ARG A 200 -1.94 12.96 -7.11
C ARG A 200 -3.34 12.79 -7.65
N LYS A 201 -4.33 12.80 -6.74
CA LYS A 201 -5.74 12.82 -7.12
C LYS A 201 -6.12 14.16 -7.74
N HIS A 202 -6.89 14.12 -8.82
CA HIS A 202 -7.50 15.34 -9.40
C HIS A 202 -8.37 16.05 -8.36
N HIS A 203 -8.58 17.37 -8.56
CA HIS A 203 -9.44 18.20 -7.70
C HIS A 203 -10.92 17.92 -7.92
#